data_6c04dfa5b846b8b09d53c3d1634d31dc
#
_entry.id   6c04dfa5b846b8b09d53c3d1634d31dc
#
_cell.length_a   1.000
_cell.length_b   1.000
_cell.length_c   1.000
_cell.angle_alpha   90.00
_cell.angle_beta   90.00
_cell.angle_gamma   90.00
#
_symmetry.space_group_name_H-M   'P 1'
#
loop_
_entity.id
_entity.type
_entity.pdbx_description
1 polymer ?
#
loop_
_entity_poly.entity_id
_entity_poly.type
_entity_poly.pdbx_seq_one_letter_code
_entity_poly.pdbx_strand_id
1 'polypeptide(L)'
;GDITTLIFFLLVSAISGNLASRMRQEMAERRASLARISNLYDFSRRLASAMGAEEVLDALADQLALMRPGAAGAIRILIAEGKEPPRERRRRGDDRLLAPEDLMAAWDQVGRKPLVRGDWVFHHLATDRGTIGLVAMTGQADPDRIESLRSLCDQAAMALDRIRLAAD
;
A
#
# COMPACT_ATOMS: atom_id res chain seq x y z
N GLY A 1 6.39 43.14 -40.46
CA GLY A 1 6.96 43.90 -39.51
C GLY A 1 7.14 43.38 -38.10
N ASP A 2 7.20 44.29 -37.21
CA ASP A 2 7.48 43.99 -35.78
C ASP A 2 6.39 43.12 -35.11
N ILE A 3 5.13 43.27 -35.53
CA ILE A 3 4.01 42.49 -35.00
C ILE A 3 4.14 41.00 -35.37
N THR A 4 4.54 40.70 -36.60
CA THR A 4 4.74 39.32 -37.06
C THR A 4 5.88 38.66 -36.32
N THR A 5 6.96 39.37 -36.09
CA THR A 5 8.10 38.90 -35.32
C THR A 5 7.71 38.63 -33.85
N LEU A 6 6.91 39.51 -33.25
CA LEU A 6 6.43 39.35 -31.89
C LEU A 6 5.52 38.11 -31.76
N ILE A 7 4.60 37.90 -32.71
CA ILE A 7 3.72 36.72 -32.73
C ILE A 7 4.55 35.44 -32.88
N PHE A 8 5.56 35.45 -33.74
CA PHE A 8 6.47 34.31 -33.92
C PHE A 8 7.23 33.99 -32.64
N PHE A 9 7.78 34.98 -31.94
CA PHE A 9 8.44 34.80 -30.65
C PHE A 9 7.52 34.24 -29.58
N LEU A 10 6.28 34.71 -29.49
CA LEU A 10 5.27 34.22 -28.57
C LEU A 10 4.93 32.74 -28.84
N LEU A 11 4.77 32.37 -30.11
CA LEU A 11 4.49 31.00 -30.52
C LEU A 11 5.66 30.07 -30.18
N VAL A 12 6.89 30.44 -30.49
CA VAL A 12 8.09 29.65 -30.16
C VAL A 12 8.25 29.52 -28.66
N SER A 13 8.02 30.58 -27.91
CA SER A 13 8.09 30.58 -26.45
C SER A 13 7.01 29.66 -25.84
N ALA A 14 5.78 29.69 -26.34
CA ALA A 14 4.69 28.83 -25.88
C ALA A 14 4.97 27.35 -26.20
N ILE A 15 5.48 27.03 -27.38
CA ILE A 15 5.83 25.66 -27.78
C ILE A 15 6.99 25.14 -26.94
N SER A 16 8.04 25.93 -26.72
CA SER A 16 9.19 25.55 -25.91
C SER A 16 8.81 25.34 -24.45
N GLY A 17 7.97 26.21 -23.89
CA GLY A 17 7.45 26.05 -22.53
C GLY A 17 6.61 24.79 -22.35
N ASN A 18 5.74 24.51 -23.32
CA ASN A 18 4.91 23.30 -23.29
C ASN A 18 5.75 22.03 -23.43
N LEU A 19 6.75 22.02 -24.31
CA LEU A 19 7.66 20.90 -24.49
C LEU A 19 8.49 20.64 -23.21
N ALA A 20 9.03 21.67 -22.59
CA ALA A 20 9.78 21.56 -21.34
C ALA A 20 8.90 21.02 -20.20
N SER A 21 7.64 21.46 -20.11
CA SER A 21 6.66 20.97 -19.14
C SER A 21 6.36 19.49 -19.34
N ARG A 22 6.16 19.06 -20.58
CA ARG A 22 5.94 17.63 -20.91
C ARG A 22 7.16 16.78 -20.56
N MET A 23 8.35 17.23 -20.89
CA MET A 23 9.58 16.50 -20.53
C MET A 23 9.76 16.37 -19.02
N ARG A 24 9.43 17.39 -18.25
CA ARG A 24 9.46 17.34 -16.78
C ARG A 24 8.45 16.35 -16.22
N GLN A 25 7.25 16.31 -16.78
CA GLN A 25 6.22 15.33 -16.38
C GLN A 25 6.66 13.90 -16.69
N GLU A 26 7.18 13.63 -17.88
CA GLU A 26 7.69 12.30 -18.25
C GLU A 26 8.83 11.85 -17.36
N MET A 27 9.77 12.76 -17.01
CA MET A 27 10.85 12.44 -16.08
C MET A 27 10.34 12.17 -14.65
N ALA A 28 9.35 12.94 -14.18
CA ALA A 28 8.74 12.73 -12.88
C ALA A 28 8.02 11.38 -12.81
N GLU A 29 7.27 11.00 -13.85
CA GLU A 29 6.59 9.73 -13.97
C GLU A 29 7.57 8.56 -14.00
N ARG A 30 8.67 8.67 -14.75
CA ARG A 30 9.73 7.65 -14.79
C ARG A 30 10.41 7.49 -13.43
N ARG A 31 10.71 8.59 -12.75
CA ARG A 31 11.30 8.55 -11.39
C ARG A 31 10.35 7.91 -10.39
N ALA A 32 9.07 8.25 -10.43
CA ALA A 32 8.05 7.66 -9.57
C ALA A 32 7.90 6.15 -9.84
N SER A 33 7.93 5.73 -11.10
CA SER A 33 7.87 4.32 -11.49
C SER A 33 9.09 3.54 -11.01
N LEU A 34 10.30 4.08 -11.17
CA LEU A 34 11.55 3.47 -10.69
C LEU A 34 11.57 3.36 -9.17
N ALA A 35 11.12 4.40 -8.46
CA ALA A 35 11.01 4.38 -7.01
C ALA A 35 10.04 3.30 -6.52
N ARG A 36 8.91 3.14 -7.20
CA ARG A 36 7.93 2.08 -6.91
C ARG A 36 8.54 0.69 -7.05
N ILE A 37 9.23 0.43 -8.16
CA ILE A 37 9.89 -0.85 -8.43
C ILE A 37 10.97 -1.13 -7.37
N SER A 38 11.77 -0.13 -7.04
CA SER A 38 12.82 -0.24 -6.01
C SER A 38 12.21 -0.56 -4.64
N ASN A 39 11.14 0.13 -4.26
CA ASN A 39 10.45 -0.11 -2.99
C ASN A 39 9.85 -1.51 -2.90
N LEU A 40 9.24 -2.01 -3.97
CA LEU A 40 8.70 -3.37 -4.02
C LEU A 40 9.79 -4.42 -3.96
N TYR A 41 10.92 -4.17 -4.62
CA TYR A 41 12.08 -5.06 -4.56
C TYR A 41 12.65 -5.13 -3.13
N ASP A 42 12.83 -3.99 -2.48
CA ASP A 42 13.32 -3.93 -1.10
C ASP A 42 12.37 -4.62 -0.14
N PHE A 43 11.06 -4.44 -0.32
CA PHE A 43 10.03 -5.14 0.45
C PHE A 43 10.13 -6.65 0.28
N SER A 44 10.18 -7.14 -0.95
CA SER A 44 10.31 -8.58 -1.24
C SER A 44 11.58 -9.16 -0.64
N ARG A 45 12.67 -8.42 -0.68
CA ARG A 45 13.95 -8.82 -0.09
C ARG A 45 13.87 -8.89 1.44
N ARG A 46 13.24 -7.91 2.07
CA ARG A 46 13.01 -7.94 3.52
C ARG A 46 12.19 -9.15 3.93
N LEU A 47 11.14 -9.49 3.18
CA LEU A 47 10.33 -10.67 3.45
C LEU A 47 11.12 -11.96 3.28
N ALA A 48 11.93 -12.07 2.23
CA ALA A 48 12.74 -13.26 1.98
C ALA A 48 13.79 -13.51 3.05
N SER A 49 14.35 -12.45 3.64
CA SER A 49 15.37 -12.53 4.69
C SER A 49 14.82 -12.55 6.11
N ALA A 50 13.50 -12.36 6.29
CA ALA A 50 12.89 -12.33 7.60
C ALA A 50 13.00 -13.70 8.30
N MET A 51 13.47 -13.68 9.54
CA MET A 51 13.64 -14.87 10.38
C MET A 51 12.46 -15.06 11.34
N GLY A 52 11.66 -14.03 11.57
CA GLY A 52 10.53 -14.07 12.47
C GLY A 52 9.36 -13.22 12.01
N ALA A 53 8.19 -13.47 12.60
CA ALA A 53 6.96 -12.77 12.26
C ALA A 53 7.06 -11.26 12.47
N GLU A 54 7.78 -10.81 13.50
CA GLU A 54 7.93 -9.39 13.82
C GLU A 54 8.60 -8.62 12.67
N GLU A 55 9.61 -9.21 12.04
CA GLU A 55 10.29 -8.59 10.89
C GLU A 55 9.36 -8.45 9.68
N VAL A 56 8.51 -9.44 9.43
CA VAL A 56 7.50 -9.40 8.36
C VAL A 56 6.48 -8.31 8.63
N LEU A 57 5.99 -8.21 9.87
CA LEU A 57 5.01 -7.20 10.26
C LEU A 57 5.58 -5.78 10.14
N ASP A 58 6.83 -5.57 10.53
CA ASP A 58 7.50 -4.28 10.39
C ASP A 58 7.67 -3.90 8.90
N ALA A 59 8.11 -4.86 8.08
CA ALA A 59 8.26 -4.64 6.65
C ALA A 59 6.92 -4.27 5.98
N LEU A 60 5.86 -4.99 6.32
CA LEU A 60 4.52 -4.71 5.80
C LEU A 60 4.02 -3.33 6.25
N ALA A 61 4.17 -3.01 7.54
CA ALA A 61 3.76 -1.71 8.08
C ALA A 61 4.49 -0.55 7.40
N ASP A 62 5.78 -0.67 7.20
CA ASP A 62 6.59 0.35 6.53
C ASP A 62 6.18 0.52 5.06
N GLN A 63 5.94 -0.58 4.36
CA GLN A 63 5.52 -0.54 2.96
C GLN A 63 4.12 0.05 2.81
N LEU A 64 3.19 -0.30 3.67
CA LEU A 64 1.84 0.28 3.67
C LEU A 64 1.88 1.79 3.99
N ALA A 65 2.78 2.22 4.86
CA ALA A 65 2.96 3.63 5.17
C ALA A 65 3.37 4.46 3.93
N LEU A 66 4.13 3.89 3.01
CA LEU A 66 4.50 4.54 1.74
C LEU A 66 3.31 4.72 0.79
N MET A 67 2.25 3.92 0.94
CA MET A 67 1.05 4.01 0.13
C MET A 67 0.09 5.10 0.59
N ARG A 68 0.28 5.66 1.77
CA ARG A 68 -0.61 6.70 2.29
C ARG A 68 -0.44 8.01 1.53
N PRO A 69 -1.51 8.63 1.07
CA PRO A 69 -1.43 9.99 0.54
C PRO A 69 -1.27 10.98 1.70
N GLY A 70 -0.09 11.57 1.82
CA GLY A 70 0.20 12.54 2.86
C GLY A 70 0.49 11.92 4.23
N ALA A 71 0.58 12.79 5.25
CA ALA A 71 0.90 12.40 6.62
C ALA A 71 -0.34 11.94 7.42
N ALA A 72 -1.55 12.23 6.95
CA ALA A 72 -2.79 11.85 7.61
C ALA A 72 -3.19 10.43 7.24
N GLY A 73 -3.75 9.72 8.20
CA GLY A 73 -4.29 8.38 8.00
C GLY A 73 -3.73 7.37 8.99
N ALA A 74 -4.36 6.21 9.02
CA ALA A 74 -4.05 5.16 9.96
C ALA A 74 -3.85 3.82 9.24
N ILE A 75 -2.96 3.01 9.79
CA ILE A 75 -2.72 1.63 9.38
C ILE A 75 -2.76 0.77 10.63
N ARG A 76 -3.47 -0.35 10.55
CA ARG A 76 -3.51 -1.36 11.62
C ARG A 76 -3.30 -2.72 11.00
N ILE A 77 -2.39 -3.49 11.58
CA ILE A 77 -2.14 -4.89 11.20
C ILE A 77 -2.53 -5.76 12.37
N LEU A 78 -3.46 -6.66 12.12
CA LEU A 78 -4.03 -7.53 13.12
C LEU A 78 -3.73 -8.98 12.75
N ILE A 79 -3.31 -9.76 13.71
CA ILE A 79 -2.97 -11.17 13.52
C ILE A 79 -3.85 -12.04 14.42
N ALA A 80 -4.37 -13.10 13.84
CA ALA A 80 -5.16 -14.09 14.56
C ALA A 80 -4.27 -15.21 15.07
N GLU A 81 -4.50 -15.62 16.30
CA GLU A 81 -3.86 -16.78 16.91
C GLU A 81 -4.93 -17.86 17.13
N GLY A 82 -4.81 -18.94 16.35
CA GLY A 82 -5.78 -20.03 16.43
C GLY A 82 -7.18 -19.60 15.96
N LYS A 83 -8.18 -19.83 16.82
CA LYS A 83 -9.58 -19.50 16.55
C LYS A 83 -10.02 -18.15 17.15
N GLU A 84 -9.12 -17.47 17.84
CA GLU A 84 -9.45 -16.19 18.46
C GLU A 84 -9.57 -15.09 17.41
N PRO A 85 -10.36 -14.02 17.69
CA PRO A 85 -10.40 -12.83 16.84
C PRO A 85 -9.02 -12.22 16.69
N PRO A 86 -8.75 -11.55 15.55
CA PRO A 86 -7.44 -10.96 15.31
C PRO A 86 -7.16 -9.83 16.30
N ARG A 87 -5.91 -9.74 16.73
CA ARG A 87 -5.44 -8.70 17.64
C ARG A 87 -4.44 -7.79 16.94
N GLU A 88 -4.49 -6.51 17.27
CA GLU A 88 -3.56 -5.51 16.72
C GLU A 88 -2.11 -5.83 17.12
N ARG A 89 -1.25 -5.92 16.12
CA ARG A 89 0.18 -6.20 16.31
C ARG A 89 1.06 -5.05 15.85
N ARG A 90 0.61 -4.26 14.88
CA ARG A 90 1.33 -3.09 14.38
C ARG A 90 0.36 -1.94 14.11
N ARG A 91 0.87 -0.75 14.36
CA ARG A 91 0.14 0.50 14.21
C ARG A 91 1.06 1.53 13.55
N ARG A 92 0.54 2.24 12.56
CA ARG A 92 1.21 3.38 11.94
C ARG A 92 0.19 4.49 11.71
N GLY A 93 0.68 5.75 11.70
CA GLY A 93 -0.17 6.91 11.45
C GLY A 93 -0.87 7.42 12.69
N ASP A 94 -2.05 8.02 12.49
CA ASP A 94 -2.82 8.64 13.58
C ASP A 94 -3.46 7.61 14.52
N ASP A 95 -3.96 8.10 15.68
CA ASP A 95 -4.58 7.27 16.71
C ASP A 95 -6.08 7.00 16.47
N ARG A 96 -6.52 7.09 15.23
CA ARG A 96 -7.91 6.83 14.85
C ARG A 96 -8.34 5.44 15.30
N LEU A 97 -9.47 5.38 15.98
CA LEU A 97 -9.99 4.12 16.49
C LEU A 97 -10.66 3.31 15.39
N LEU A 98 -10.39 2.03 15.42
CA LEU A 98 -11.07 1.05 14.58
C LEU A 98 -12.25 0.49 15.37
N ALA A 99 -13.47 0.70 14.87
CA ALA A 99 -14.67 0.22 15.54
C ALA A 99 -14.69 -1.32 15.59
N PRO A 100 -14.94 -1.93 16.75
CA PRO A 100 -14.98 -3.38 16.87
C PRO A 100 -15.98 -4.05 15.93
N GLU A 101 -17.09 -3.40 15.63
CA GLU A 101 -18.12 -3.88 14.71
C GLU A 101 -17.57 -3.98 13.28
N ASP A 102 -16.81 -2.99 12.83
CA ASP A 102 -16.20 -2.97 11.51
C ASP A 102 -15.10 -4.02 11.40
N LEU A 103 -14.32 -4.18 12.46
CA LEU A 103 -13.31 -5.22 12.53
C LEU A 103 -13.91 -6.62 12.42
N MET A 104 -14.96 -6.88 13.18
CA MET A 104 -15.63 -8.18 13.17
C MET A 104 -16.31 -8.45 11.83
N ALA A 105 -16.95 -7.45 11.25
CA ALA A 105 -17.56 -7.56 9.92
C ALA A 105 -16.51 -7.91 8.85
N ALA A 106 -15.36 -7.26 8.89
CA ALA A 106 -14.25 -7.52 7.97
C ALA A 106 -13.63 -8.91 8.20
N TRP A 107 -13.50 -9.31 9.47
CA TRP A 107 -12.95 -10.63 9.82
C TRP A 107 -13.85 -11.79 9.39
N ASP A 108 -15.16 -11.63 9.58
CA ASP A 108 -16.15 -12.66 9.24
C ASP A 108 -16.44 -12.74 7.74
N GLN A 109 -15.99 -11.77 6.95
CA GLN A 109 -16.19 -11.79 5.51
C GLN A 109 -15.40 -12.95 4.87
N VAL A 110 -16.11 -13.85 4.26
CA VAL A 110 -15.50 -14.93 3.48
C VAL A 110 -15.21 -14.45 2.06
N GLY A 111 -13.93 -14.37 1.73
CA GLY A 111 -13.50 -13.98 0.37
C GLY A 111 -12.20 -13.21 0.33
N ARG A 112 -11.60 -13.18 -0.86
CA ARG A 112 -10.32 -12.50 -1.10
C ARG A 112 -10.47 -11.05 -1.56
N LYS A 113 -11.68 -10.50 -1.50
CA LYS A 113 -11.95 -9.14 -1.95
C LYS A 113 -11.77 -8.16 -0.78
N PRO A 114 -11.18 -6.98 -1.03
CA PRO A 114 -11.14 -5.94 -0.02
C PRO A 114 -12.53 -5.50 0.39
N LEU A 115 -12.71 -5.21 1.67
CA LEU A 115 -13.94 -4.65 2.22
C LEU A 115 -13.73 -3.18 2.54
N VAL A 116 -14.66 -2.33 2.11
CA VAL A 116 -14.67 -0.90 2.47
C VAL A 116 -15.79 -0.66 3.47
N ARG A 117 -15.45 -0.12 4.64
CA ARG A 117 -16.42 0.29 5.65
C ARG A 117 -16.02 1.65 6.22
N GLY A 118 -16.87 2.67 5.98
CA GLY A 118 -16.55 4.04 6.36
C GLY A 118 -15.25 4.49 5.68
N ASP A 119 -14.33 5.01 6.48
CA ASP A 119 -13.01 5.46 5.99
C ASP A 119 -11.97 4.35 5.89
N TRP A 120 -12.32 3.13 6.26
CA TRP A 120 -11.39 2.00 6.31
C TRP A 120 -11.52 1.08 5.11
N VAL A 121 -10.37 0.63 4.63
CA VAL A 121 -10.26 -0.46 3.67
C VAL A 121 -9.60 -1.63 4.39
N PHE A 122 -10.21 -2.81 4.29
CA PHE A 122 -9.72 -4.03 4.93
C PHE A 122 -9.30 -5.04 3.88
N HIS A 123 -8.21 -5.72 4.14
CA HIS A 123 -7.78 -6.86 3.33
C HIS A 123 -7.24 -7.97 4.22
N HIS A 124 -7.62 -9.21 3.93
CA HIS A 124 -7.14 -10.35 4.68
C HIS A 124 -5.68 -10.69 4.35
N LEU A 125 -4.95 -11.10 5.36
CA LEU A 125 -3.68 -11.80 5.22
C LEU A 125 -4.00 -13.31 5.18
N ALA A 126 -4.08 -13.85 3.99
CA ALA A 126 -4.55 -15.23 3.80
C ALA A 126 -3.66 -15.98 2.79
N THR A 127 -3.51 -17.26 3.04
CA THR A 127 -2.88 -18.22 2.12
C THR A 127 -3.87 -19.33 1.81
N ASP A 128 -3.46 -20.31 1.02
CA ASP A 128 -4.27 -21.51 0.75
C ASP A 128 -4.59 -22.31 2.02
N ARG A 129 -3.83 -22.09 3.08
CA ARG A 129 -4.00 -22.77 4.38
C ARG A 129 -4.98 -22.07 5.31
N GLY A 130 -5.41 -20.87 4.97
CA GLY A 130 -6.38 -20.10 5.74
C GLY A 130 -6.00 -18.65 5.95
N THR A 131 -6.81 -17.97 6.75
CA THR A 131 -6.62 -16.55 7.07
C THR A 131 -5.74 -16.43 8.31
N ILE A 132 -4.67 -15.65 8.17
CA ILE A 132 -3.68 -15.42 9.24
C ILE A 132 -4.01 -14.14 10.00
N GLY A 133 -4.53 -13.13 9.30
CA GLY A 133 -4.77 -11.82 9.88
C GLY A 133 -5.51 -10.89 8.95
N LEU A 134 -5.47 -9.62 9.30
CA LEU A 134 -6.22 -8.56 8.62
C LEU A 134 -5.41 -7.27 8.61
N VAL A 135 -5.40 -6.58 7.48
CA VAL A 135 -4.87 -5.22 7.36
C VAL A 135 -6.04 -4.25 7.26
N ALA A 136 -6.02 -3.21 8.07
CA ALA A 136 -6.96 -2.10 8.01
C ALA A 136 -6.20 -0.82 7.71
N MET A 137 -6.65 -0.07 6.72
CA MET A 137 -5.97 1.13 6.25
C MET A 137 -6.99 2.19 5.87
N THR A 138 -6.77 3.43 6.27
CA THR A 138 -7.62 4.55 5.87
C THR A 138 -7.20 5.08 4.50
N GLY A 139 -8.16 5.64 3.78
CA GLY A 139 -7.95 6.31 2.50
C GLY A 139 -8.92 5.88 1.42
N GLN A 140 -8.78 6.49 0.25
CA GLN A 140 -9.65 6.18 -0.87
C GLN A 140 -9.35 4.80 -1.45
N ALA A 141 -10.41 4.07 -1.75
CA ALA A 141 -10.34 2.73 -2.35
C ALA A 141 -10.30 2.85 -3.88
N ASP A 142 -9.23 3.41 -4.45
CA ASP A 142 -9.05 3.38 -5.89
C ASP A 142 -8.52 1.99 -6.34
N PRO A 143 -8.80 1.56 -7.59
CA PRO A 143 -8.43 0.23 -8.05
C PRO A 143 -6.94 -0.08 -7.99
N ASP A 144 -6.07 0.88 -8.31
CA ASP A 144 -4.61 0.68 -8.29
C ASP A 144 -4.10 0.48 -6.86
N ARG A 145 -4.63 1.25 -5.94
CA ARG A 145 -4.28 1.16 -4.51
C ARG A 145 -4.75 -0.16 -3.91
N ILE A 146 -5.96 -0.59 -4.26
CA ILE A 146 -6.50 -1.88 -3.82
C ILE A 146 -5.65 -3.03 -4.35
N GLU A 147 -5.25 -3.01 -5.61
CA GLU A 147 -4.40 -4.04 -6.20
C GLU A 147 -3.01 -4.08 -5.54
N SER A 148 -2.43 -2.92 -5.25
CA SER A 148 -1.17 -2.83 -4.51
C SER A 148 -1.29 -3.39 -3.09
N LEU A 149 -2.36 -3.03 -2.38
CA LEU A 149 -2.67 -3.56 -1.05
C LEU A 149 -2.79 -5.09 -1.08
N ARG A 150 -3.52 -5.62 -2.03
CA ARG A 150 -3.70 -7.05 -2.22
C ARG A 150 -2.36 -7.77 -2.43
N SER A 151 -1.53 -7.25 -3.31
CA SER A 151 -0.21 -7.82 -3.61
C SER A 151 0.69 -7.84 -2.37
N LEU A 152 0.74 -6.74 -1.62
CA LEU A 152 1.53 -6.65 -0.39
C LEU A 152 1.04 -7.61 0.68
N CYS A 153 -0.27 -7.72 0.86
CA CYS A 153 -0.88 -8.63 1.83
C CYS A 153 -0.62 -10.09 1.47
N ASP A 154 -0.72 -10.45 0.20
CA ASP A 154 -0.46 -11.82 -0.26
C ASP A 154 0.99 -12.23 -0.02
N GLN A 155 1.94 -11.35 -0.34
CA GLN A 155 3.37 -11.60 -0.10
C GLN A 155 3.69 -11.72 1.39
N ALA A 156 3.15 -10.83 2.21
CA ALA A 156 3.35 -10.87 3.65
C ALA A 156 2.74 -12.12 4.28
N ALA A 157 1.55 -12.52 3.86
CA ALA A 157 0.89 -13.73 4.32
C ALA A 157 1.71 -14.98 4.00
N MET A 158 2.27 -15.06 2.80
CA MET A 158 3.14 -16.17 2.41
C MET A 158 4.41 -16.24 3.26
N ALA A 159 5.01 -15.10 3.57
CA ALA A 159 6.19 -15.03 4.43
C ALA A 159 5.87 -15.45 5.87
N LEU A 160 4.73 -15.01 6.41
CA LEU A 160 4.28 -15.41 7.74
C LEU A 160 3.98 -16.90 7.82
N ASP A 161 3.35 -17.46 6.81
CA ASP A 161 3.05 -18.90 6.75
C ASP A 161 4.33 -19.73 6.69
N ARG A 162 5.30 -19.32 5.88
CA ARG A 162 6.62 -19.95 5.82
C ARG A 162 7.31 -19.97 7.20
N ILE A 163 7.27 -18.87 7.92
CA ILE A 163 7.90 -18.74 9.24
C ILE A 163 7.19 -19.64 10.25
N ARG A 164 5.87 -19.69 10.22
CA ARG A 164 5.09 -20.59 11.09
C ARG A 164 5.43 -22.06 10.85
N LEU A 165 5.55 -22.45 9.59
CA LEU A 165 5.91 -23.82 9.21
C LEU A 165 7.33 -24.19 9.65
N ALA A 166 8.26 -23.26 9.62
CA ALA A 166 9.63 -23.49 10.07
C ALA A 166 9.77 -23.58 11.58
N ALA A 167 8.83 -22.99 12.34
CA ALA A 167 8.80 -23.05 13.80
C ALA A 167 8.20 -24.35 14.34
N ASP A 168 7.41 -25.06 13.55
CA ASP A 168 6.82 -26.35 13.88
C ASP A 168 7.79 -27.49 13.47
#